data_4d8f82d8898127b98b06f60cfbee0e5d
#
_entry.id   4d8f82d8898127b98b06f60cfbee0e5d
#
_cell.length_a   1.000
_cell.length_b   1.000
_cell.length_c   1.000
_cell.angle_alpha   90.00
_cell.angle_beta   90.00
_cell.angle_gamma   90.00
#
_symmetry.space_group_name_H-M   'P 1'
#
loop_
_entity.id
_entity.type
_entity.pdbx_description
1 polymer ?
#
loop_
_entity_poly.entity_id
_entity_poly.type
_entity_poly.pdbx_seq_one_letter_code
_entity_poly.pdbx_strand_id
1 'polypeptide(L)'
;MDTENPDYYDGKSSVVWLDYMGTSAIFMGDETTETETKLMREDEEGLLDIFGVDLRSTEIVKVGHHGSAYSTSLEFLQYLHASVAVVSCGENNPYGHPTQETLARLFAMEVDVWRTDRDGHVVVTVSADGSYKTRKIK
;
A
#
# COMPACT_ATOMS: atom_id res chain seq x y z
N MET A 1 -22.34 15.37 0.95
CA MET A 1 -21.69 14.09 0.82
C MET A 1 -21.98 13.54 -0.58
N ASP A 2 -20.94 13.34 -1.38
CA ASP A 2 -21.10 12.93 -2.78
C ASP A 2 -21.15 11.40 -2.88
N THR A 3 -22.36 10.84 -2.90
CA THR A 3 -22.60 9.41 -3.05
C THR A 3 -22.54 8.95 -4.51
N GLU A 4 -22.41 9.89 -5.45
CA GLU A 4 -22.25 9.58 -6.87
C GLU A 4 -20.80 9.36 -7.25
N ASN A 5 -19.86 9.73 -6.37
CA ASN A 5 -18.45 9.42 -6.55
C ASN A 5 -18.28 7.90 -6.52
N PRO A 6 -17.73 7.28 -7.58
CA PRO A 6 -17.59 5.82 -7.62
C PRO A 6 -16.72 5.27 -6.48
N ASP A 7 -15.82 6.07 -5.92
CA ASP A 7 -14.94 5.64 -4.82
C ASP A 7 -15.50 5.98 -3.43
N TYR A 8 -16.73 6.50 -3.36
CA TYR A 8 -17.31 6.94 -2.08
C TYR A 8 -17.34 5.84 -1.01
N TYR A 9 -17.70 4.63 -1.41
CA TYR A 9 -17.80 3.48 -0.48
C TYR A 9 -16.46 2.81 -0.26
N ASP A 10 -15.55 2.90 -1.21
CA ASP A 10 -14.23 2.27 -1.13
C ASP A 10 -13.37 2.93 -0.05
N GLY A 11 -13.50 4.25 0.13
CA GLY A 11 -12.83 4.96 1.21
C GLY A 11 -13.35 4.64 2.62
N LYS A 12 -13.98 3.49 2.80
CA LYS A 12 -14.48 3.00 4.08
C LYS A 12 -13.82 1.70 4.52
N SER A 13 -12.76 1.31 3.87
CA SER A 13 -11.99 0.13 4.24
C SER A 13 -11.17 0.36 5.49
N SER A 14 -10.68 -0.72 6.06
CA SER A 14 -9.75 -0.65 7.20
C SER A 14 -8.30 -0.60 6.70
N VAL A 15 -7.49 0.22 7.35
CA VAL A 15 -6.05 0.24 7.17
C VAL A 15 -5.41 -0.49 8.34
N VAL A 16 -4.52 -1.43 8.03
CA VAL A 16 -3.78 -2.20 9.04
C VAL A 16 -2.29 -1.92 8.88
N TRP A 17 -1.65 -1.53 9.98
CA TRP A 17 -0.20 -1.40 10.04
C TRP A 17 0.35 -2.48 10.98
N LEU A 18 1.35 -3.20 10.50
CA LEU A 18 1.95 -4.33 11.22
C LEU A 18 3.45 -4.12 11.32
N ASP A 19 3.98 -4.28 12.51
CA ASP A 19 5.43 -4.30 12.73
C ASP A 19 5.85 -5.64 13.31
N TYR A 20 6.91 -6.21 12.76
CA TYR A 20 7.54 -7.42 13.27
C TYR A 20 9.05 -7.24 13.22
N MET A 21 9.66 -7.26 14.38
CA MET A 21 11.12 -7.15 14.52
C MET A 21 11.74 -5.94 13.79
N GLY A 22 11.01 -4.83 13.78
CA GLY A 22 11.45 -3.57 13.16
C GLY A 22 11.15 -3.46 11.67
N THR A 23 10.55 -4.47 11.06
CA THR A 23 10.09 -4.40 9.67
C THR A 23 8.58 -4.23 9.64
N SER A 24 8.12 -3.18 8.99
CA SER A 24 6.72 -2.79 8.99
C SER A 24 6.07 -2.96 7.64
N ALA A 25 4.79 -3.31 7.67
CA ALA A 25 3.95 -3.40 6.48
C ALA A 25 2.65 -2.64 6.72
N ILE A 26 2.15 -2.00 5.67
CA ILE A 26 0.84 -1.35 5.70
C ILE A 26 -0.08 -1.97 4.65
N PHE A 27 -1.31 -2.25 5.07
CA PHE A 27 -2.34 -2.84 4.22
C PHE A 27 -3.44 -1.81 4.05
N MET A 28 -3.57 -1.27 2.84
CA MET A 28 -4.43 -0.11 2.58
C MET A 28 -5.88 -0.47 2.26
N GLY A 29 -6.19 -1.75 2.05
CA GLY A 29 -7.54 -2.14 1.67
C GLY A 29 -7.96 -1.46 0.37
N ASP A 30 -9.17 -0.93 0.32
CA ASP A 30 -9.68 -0.17 -0.82
C ASP A 30 -9.64 1.35 -0.59
N GLU A 31 -8.77 1.80 0.31
CA GLU A 31 -8.64 3.22 0.62
C GLU A 31 -8.02 4.00 -0.54
N THR A 32 -8.39 5.28 -0.59
CA THR A 32 -7.98 6.20 -1.64
C THR A 32 -6.96 7.22 -1.14
N THR A 33 -6.53 8.12 -2.04
CA THR A 33 -5.58 9.19 -1.71
C THR A 33 -6.07 10.11 -0.60
N GLU A 34 -7.38 10.24 -0.41
CA GLU A 34 -7.96 11.01 0.70
C GLU A 34 -7.54 10.44 2.05
N THR A 35 -7.63 9.13 2.23
CA THR A 35 -7.19 8.44 3.46
C THR A 35 -5.68 8.52 3.62
N GLU A 36 -4.93 8.40 2.55
CA GLU A 36 -3.47 8.54 2.57
C GLU A 36 -3.06 9.91 3.11
N THR A 37 -3.70 10.96 2.61
CA THR A 37 -3.45 12.34 3.07
C THR A 37 -3.80 12.51 4.55
N LYS A 38 -4.90 11.91 4.98
CA LYS A 38 -5.31 11.93 6.39
C LYS A 38 -4.28 11.24 7.28
N LEU A 39 -3.81 10.05 6.88
CA LEU A 39 -2.80 9.30 7.63
C LEU A 39 -1.49 10.10 7.79
N MET A 40 -1.02 10.71 6.70
CA MET A 40 0.19 11.53 6.74
C MET A 40 0.04 12.71 7.69
N ARG A 41 -1.12 13.37 7.65
CA ARG A 41 -1.40 14.50 8.55
C ARG A 41 -1.46 14.06 10.00
N GLU A 42 -2.13 12.97 10.31
CA GLU A 42 -2.23 12.44 11.67
C GLU A 42 -0.86 12.01 12.20
N ASP A 43 -0.02 11.45 11.33
CA ASP A 43 1.34 11.09 11.70
C ASP A 43 2.18 12.32 12.03
N GLU A 44 2.09 13.37 11.21
CA GLU A 44 2.79 14.63 11.45
C GLU A 44 2.34 15.33 12.74
N GLU A 45 1.07 15.16 13.12
CA GLU A 45 0.51 15.68 14.36
C GLU A 45 0.87 14.82 15.58
N GLY A 46 1.58 13.71 15.40
CA GLY A 46 1.99 12.82 16.48
C GLY A 46 0.90 11.87 16.97
N LEU A 47 -0.25 11.81 16.32
CA LEU A 47 -1.37 10.98 16.77
C LEU A 47 -1.10 9.49 16.62
N LEU A 48 -0.32 9.10 15.61
CA LEU A 48 0.01 7.70 15.38
C LEU A 48 1.11 7.20 16.33
N ASP A 49 2.00 8.08 16.81
CA ASP A 49 3.06 7.74 17.75
C ASP A 49 2.49 7.18 19.07
N ILE A 50 1.32 7.64 19.48
CA ILE A 50 0.64 7.17 20.70
C ILE A 50 0.39 5.67 20.65
N PHE A 51 0.18 5.14 19.44
CA PHE A 51 -0.10 3.72 19.20
C PHE A 51 1.14 2.94 18.75
N GLY A 52 2.31 3.57 18.75
CA GLY A 52 3.55 2.93 18.34
C GLY A 52 3.70 2.76 16.83
N VAL A 53 2.91 3.47 16.03
CA VAL A 53 2.97 3.40 14.57
C VAL A 53 4.00 4.39 14.06
N ASP A 54 5.00 3.90 13.33
CA ASP A 54 6.00 4.71 12.64
C ASP A 54 5.75 4.63 11.13
N LEU A 55 4.89 5.52 10.64
CA LEU A 55 4.45 5.50 9.26
C LEU A 55 5.61 5.70 8.27
N ARG A 56 6.58 6.54 8.63
CA ARG A 56 7.74 6.88 7.77
C ARG A 56 8.72 5.73 7.61
N SER A 57 8.65 4.71 8.45
CA SER A 57 9.54 3.54 8.41
C SER A 57 8.83 2.31 7.87
N THR A 58 7.78 2.48 7.08
CA THR A 58 7.03 1.38 6.48
C THR A 58 7.76 0.82 5.27
N GLU A 59 8.23 -0.43 5.38
CA GLU A 59 9.03 -1.09 4.34
C GLU A 59 8.19 -1.68 3.21
N ILE A 60 7.01 -2.20 3.55
CA ILE A 60 6.19 -3.00 2.66
C ILE A 60 4.80 -2.36 2.58
N VAL A 61 4.33 -2.10 1.36
CA VAL A 61 2.99 -1.57 1.16
C VAL A 61 2.15 -2.54 0.33
N LYS A 62 1.00 -2.95 0.88
CA LYS A 62 -0.06 -3.56 0.08
C LYS A 62 -0.83 -2.41 -0.54
N VAL A 63 -0.68 -2.25 -1.85
CA VAL A 63 -1.20 -1.14 -2.62
C VAL A 63 -2.73 -1.05 -2.47
N GLY A 64 -3.23 0.17 -2.24
CA GLY A 64 -4.64 0.41 -2.03
C GLY A 64 -5.48 0.20 -3.28
N HIS A 65 -6.70 -0.24 -3.08
CA HIS A 65 -7.73 -0.36 -4.11
C HIS A 65 -7.24 -1.07 -5.38
N HIS A 66 -6.48 -2.18 -5.18
CA HIS A 66 -5.98 -3.05 -6.26
C HIS A 66 -5.14 -2.33 -7.32
N GLY A 67 -4.56 -1.19 -6.98
CA GLY A 67 -3.77 -0.38 -7.92
C GLY A 67 -4.59 0.63 -8.72
N SER A 68 -5.74 1.05 -8.19
CA SER A 68 -6.54 2.14 -8.77
C SER A 68 -5.71 3.42 -8.94
N ALA A 69 -6.02 4.21 -9.96
CA ALA A 69 -5.38 5.52 -10.15
C ALA A 69 -5.65 6.50 -9.01
N TYR A 70 -6.70 6.26 -8.22
CA TYR A 70 -7.11 7.10 -7.09
C TYR A 70 -6.53 6.65 -5.75
N SER A 71 -5.55 5.78 -5.78
CA SER A 71 -4.83 5.29 -4.60
C SER A 71 -3.32 5.34 -4.84
N THR A 72 -2.54 5.23 -3.77
CA THR A 72 -1.08 5.10 -3.83
C THR A 72 -0.46 6.32 -4.53
N SER A 73 -0.70 7.49 -3.92
CA SER A 73 -0.15 8.75 -4.42
C SER A 73 1.37 8.76 -4.31
N LEU A 74 2.01 9.58 -5.14
CA LEU A 74 3.45 9.76 -5.09
C LEU A 74 3.89 10.30 -3.71
N GLU A 75 3.14 11.26 -3.17
CA GLU A 75 3.41 11.81 -1.84
C GLU A 75 3.38 10.74 -0.75
N PHE A 76 2.40 9.84 -0.82
CA PHE A 76 2.28 8.76 0.16
C PHE A 76 3.46 7.78 0.05
N LEU A 77 3.82 7.40 -1.17
CA LEU A 77 4.98 6.52 -1.40
C LEU A 77 6.28 7.16 -0.90
N GLN A 78 6.47 8.46 -1.14
CA GLN A 78 7.62 9.20 -0.64
C GLN A 78 7.63 9.24 0.89
N TYR A 79 6.47 9.41 1.49
CA TYR A 79 6.32 9.49 2.95
C TYR A 79 6.69 8.17 3.63
N LEU A 80 6.21 7.05 3.09
CA LEU A 80 6.43 5.71 3.67
C LEU A 80 7.88 5.25 3.58
N HIS A 81 8.60 5.63 2.53
CA HIS A 81 9.93 5.07 2.18
C HIS A 81 9.86 3.56 1.88
N ALA A 82 8.77 3.10 1.30
CA ALA A 82 8.57 1.68 1.03
C ALA A 82 9.58 1.12 0.03
N SER A 83 10.05 -0.09 0.28
CA SER A 83 10.97 -0.81 -0.61
C SER A 83 10.23 -1.84 -1.46
N VAL A 84 9.11 -2.36 -0.98
CA VAL A 84 8.32 -3.40 -1.65
C VAL A 84 6.87 -2.97 -1.70
N ALA A 85 6.27 -3.13 -2.87
CA ALA A 85 4.83 -2.93 -3.06
C ALA A 85 4.21 -4.21 -3.60
N VAL A 86 3.10 -4.62 -3.00
CA VAL A 86 2.32 -5.77 -3.45
C VAL A 86 0.98 -5.28 -3.97
N VAL A 87 0.67 -5.61 -5.22
CA VAL A 87 -0.60 -5.30 -5.85
C VAL A 87 -1.42 -6.59 -5.92
N SER A 88 -2.56 -6.60 -5.25
CA SER A 88 -3.49 -7.73 -5.30
C SER A 88 -4.58 -7.41 -6.33
N CYS A 89 -4.58 -8.12 -7.44
CA CYS A 89 -5.55 -7.91 -8.51
C CYS A 89 -5.74 -9.20 -9.30
N GLY A 90 -6.92 -9.35 -9.91
CA GLY A 90 -7.22 -10.52 -10.73
C GLY A 90 -6.60 -10.39 -12.11
N GLU A 91 -6.20 -11.52 -12.67
CA GLU A 91 -5.78 -11.60 -14.07
C GLU A 91 -6.99 -11.22 -14.95
N ASN A 92 -6.75 -10.35 -15.95
CA ASN A 92 -7.81 -9.86 -16.84
C ASN A 92 -9.01 -9.21 -16.12
N ASN A 93 -8.77 -8.53 -14.99
CA ASN A 93 -9.86 -7.87 -14.28
C ASN A 93 -10.48 -6.76 -15.14
N PRO A 94 -11.82 -6.54 -15.01
CA PRO A 94 -12.52 -5.56 -15.85
C PRO A 94 -12.25 -4.10 -15.46
N TYR A 95 -11.55 -3.85 -14.35
CA TYR A 95 -11.30 -2.50 -13.82
C TYR A 95 -10.04 -1.87 -14.42
N GLY A 96 -9.22 -2.64 -15.13
CA GLY A 96 -7.93 -2.17 -15.63
C GLY A 96 -6.91 -1.91 -14.54
N HIS A 97 -6.99 -2.61 -13.41
CA HIS A 97 -6.07 -2.50 -12.29
C HIS A 97 -4.95 -3.53 -12.38
N PRO A 98 -3.71 -3.19 -12.01
CA PRO A 98 -3.26 -1.84 -11.65
C PRO A 98 -3.22 -0.92 -12.86
N THR A 99 -3.52 0.37 -12.66
CA THR A 99 -3.50 1.34 -13.75
C THR A 99 -2.07 1.74 -14.11
N GLN A 100 -1.90 2.27 -15.33
CA GLN A 100 -0.61 2.77 -15.77
C GLN A 100 -0.09 3.90 -14.89
N GLU A 101 -0.99 4.77 -14.42
CA GLU A 101 -0.65 5.87 -13.52
C GLU A 101 -0.05 5.36 -12.21
N THR A 102 -0.65 4.34 -11.62
CA THR A 102 -0.16 3.74 -10.36
C THR A 102 1.18 3.06 -10.56
N LEU A 103 1.33 2.29 -11.64
CA LEU A 103 2.59 1.62 -11.96
C LEU A 103 3.70 2.63 -12.22
N ALA A 104 3.40 3.75 -12.89
CA ALA A 104 4.38 4.81 -13.15
C ALA A 104 4.87 5.45 -11.84
N ARG A 105 3.97 5.68 -10.87
CA ARG A 105 4.36 6.21 -9.56
C ARG A 105 5.26 5.25 -8.80
N LEU A 106 4.92 3.97 -8.80
CA LEU A 106 5.74 2.93 -8.15
C LEU A 106 7.11 2.83 -8.81
N PHE A 107 7.15 2.85 -10.14
CA PHE A 107 8.40 2.82 -10.90
C PHE A 107 9.28 4.04 -10.60
N ALA A 108 8.67 5.24 -10.52
CA ALA A 108 9.40 6.47 -10.22
C ALA A 108 10.05 6.44 -8.83
N MET A 109 9.47 5.70 -7.89
CA MET A 109 9.98 5.56 -6.54
C MET A 109 10.94 4.37 -6.39
N GLU A 110 11.24 3.68 -7.47
CA GLU A 110 12.14 2.52 -7.48
C GLU A 110 11.71 1.42 -6.51
N VAL A 111 10.41 1.27 -6.31
CA VAL A 111 9.84 0.25 -5.44
C VAL A 111 9.82 -1.10 -6.17
N ASP A 112 10.19 -2.15 -5.47
CA ASP A 112 10.10 -3.52 -6.00
C ASP A 112 8.64 -3.97 -6.02
N VAL A 113 8.05 -4.13 -7.21
CA VAL A 113 6.61 -4.36 -7.38
C VAL A 113 6.32 -5.82 -7.67
N TRP A 114 5.44 -6.41 -6.88
CA TRP A 114 4.93 -7.77 -7.02
C TRP A 114 3.43 -7.73 -7.27
N ARG A 115 2.96 -8.47 -8.27
CA ARG A 115 1.56 -8.40 -8.73
C ARG A 115 0.96 -9.79 -8.75
N THR A 116 -0.15 -9.99 -8.07
CA THR A 116 -0.79 -11.32 -8.01
C THR A 116 -1.35 -11.76 -9.38
N ASP A 117 -1.71 -10.82 -10.26
CA ASP A 117 -2.18 -11.15 -11.61
C ASP A 117 -1.08 -11.74 -12.50
N ARG A 118 0.18 -11.43 -12.22
CA ARG A 118 1.34 -11.93 -12.96
C ARG A 118 2.13 -12.99 -12.22
N ASP A 119 2.32 -12.76 -10.92
CA ASP A 119 3.27 -13.52 -10.11
C ASP A 119 2.60 -14.66 -9.33
N GLY A 120 1.27 -14.74 -9.36
CA GLY A 120 0.52 -15.70 -8.55
C GLY A 120 0.47 -15.28 -7.10
N HIS A 121 0.60 -16.21 -6.17
CA HIS A 121 0.66 -15.89 -4.76
C HIS A 121 1.97 -15.21 -4.43
N VAL A 122 1.90 -14.07 -3.76
CA VAL A 122 3.09 -13.33 -3.30
C VAL A 122 3.24 -13.54 -1.81
N VAL A 123 4.42 -13.99 -1.39
CA VAL A 123 4.71 -14.25 0.02
C VAL A 123 5.90 -13.40 0.44
N VAL A 124 5.71 -12.61 1.50
CA VAL A 124 6.78 -11.87 2.14
C VAL A 124 7.06 -12.52 3.50
N THR A 125 8.28 -12.98 3.69
CA THR A 125 8.70 -13.62 4.94
C THR A 125 9.65 -12.68 5.67
N VAL A 126 9.30 -12.32 6.90
CA VAL A 126 10.15 -11.49 7.76
C VAL A 126 10.78 -12.37 8.82
N SER A 127 12.10 -12.33 8.92
CA SER A 127 12.87 -13.11 9.87
C SER A 127 13.01 -12.41 11.23
N ALA A 128 13.44 -13.16 12.24
CA ALA A 128 13.59 -12.63 13.59
C ALA A 128 14.62 -11.48 13.71
N ASP A 129 15.52 -11.35 12.75
CA ASP A 129 16.49 -10.24 12.70
C ASP A 129 15.95 -9.01 11.95
N GLY A 130 14.69 -9.05 11.49
CA GLY A 130 14.07 -7.97 10.72
C GLY A 130 14.32 -8.03 9.23
N SER A 131 15.17 -8.92 8.74
CA SER A 131 15.35 -9.10 7.30
C SER A 131 14.13 -9.75 6.67
N TYR A 132 13.90 -9.50 5.38
CA TYR A 132 12.74 -10.07 4.70
C TYR A 132 13.10 -10.53 3.29
N LYS A 133 12.31 -11.46 2.79
CA LYS A 133 12.39 -11.96 1.41
C LYS A 133 11.01 -11.99 0.81
N THR A 134 10.91 -11.61 -0.45
CA THR A 134 9.67 -11.70 -1.23
C THR A 134 9.83 -12.80 -2.27
N ARG A 135 8.82 -13.63 -2.41
CA ARG A 135 8.81 -14.72 -3.39
C ARG A 135 7.41 -14.93 -3.93
N LYS A 136 7.33 -15.61 -5.07
CA LYS A 136 6.06 -15.98 -5.70
C LYS A 136 5.86 -17.49 -5.67
N ILE A 137 4.58 -17.87 -5.58
CA ILE A 137 4.14 -19.26 -5.68
C ILE A 137 3.04 -19.29 -6.73
N LYS A 138 3.33 -19.93 -7.84
CA LYS A 138 2.34 -20.10 -8.91
C LYS A 138 1.58 -21.39 -8.74
#